data_a3d1bd2efc4e8cbcb69871cd2053ba10
#
_entry.id   a3d1bd2efc4e8cbcb69871cd2053ba10
#
_cell.length_a   1.000
_cell.length_b   1.000
_cell.length_c   1.000
_cell.angle_alpha   90.00
_cell.angle_beta   90.00
_cell.angle_gamma   90.00
#
_symmetry.space_group_name_H-M   'P 1'
#
loop_
_entity.id
_entity.type
_entity.pdbx_description
1 polymer ?
#
loop_
_entity_poly.entity_id
_entity_poly.type
_entity_poly.pdbx_seq_one_letter_code
_entity_poly.pdbx_strand_id
1 'polypeptide(L)'
;MSKLQELINKLCPNGVEYLNLGDVCEFKRGKALSSKNVIKGPVPVMAGGQKPSFYHNTPNRTGETIVVAGSGAYAGFVTYWNIPIFVSDAFSVHPNDRLLTKYVFYYLKNFQEKIHATKKGAGVPHVHGSDIAKFSIPVPPIEVQEEIVRILDSFSDYAAELQAELQARKQQYEYYRNLLLTFNPSAYGCGTDDEQKDGVTTWGGHNYKIEWKKLGEICNRICSGGTPTTSNKSFYNGSIPWLRTQEVNWSDVYDTEIKISEEAVKKSSAKLIPSNCVIIAMYGATAAKVCINRIPLTTNQACCNLEINPQLASYKYVYYWLCNSYEKLKSMGEGSQNNINGMKIKQYPIPLPPLELQEKIVAILDRFETLVNDLTNGLPAEIAAVKDQYEYYRNKLLTFKKLSV
;
A
#
# COMPACT_ATOMS: atom_id res chain seq x y z
N MET A 1 -23.67 -13.55 26.51
CA MET A 1 -22.55 -12.70 26.99
C MET A 1 -21.26 -13.26 26.42
N SER A 2 -20.25 -12.41 26.13
CA SER A 2 -18.95 -12.94 25.73
C SER A 2 -18.23 -13.54 26.95
N LYS A 3 -17.37 -14.53 26.73
CA LYS A 3 -16.53 -15.16 27.79
C LYS A 3 -15.81 -14.10 28.65
N LEU A 4 -15.27 -13.05 27.99
CA LEU A 4 -14.62 -11.95 28.70
C LEU A 4 -15.57 -11.20 29.65
N GLN A 5 -16.80 -10.93 29.19
CA GLN A 5 -17.79 -10.23 30.05
C GLN A 5 -18.18 -11.10 31.27
N GLU A 6 -18.26 -12.39 31.12
CA GLU A 6 -18.53 -13.33 32.23
C GLU A 6 -17.37 -13.32 33.23
N LEU A 7 -16.11 -13.37 32.72
CA LEU A 7 -14.92 -13.26 33.56
C LEU A 7 -14.86 -11.94 34.33
N ILE A 8 -15.09 -10.81 33.66
CA ILE A 8 -15.11 -9.49 34.31
C ILE A 8 -16.18 -9.41 35.39
N ASN A 9 -17.42 -9.84 35.09
CA ASN A 9 -18.50 -9.82 36.05
C ASN A 9 -18.21 -10.72 37.28
N LYS A 10 -17.54 -11.85 37.07
CA LYS A 10 -17.21 -12.81 38.13
C LYS A 10 -16.01 -12.36 38.99
N LEU A 11 -14.96 -11.89 38.33
CA LEU A 11 -13.64 -11.66 38.97
C LEU A 11 -13.37 -10.19 39.29
N CYS A 12 -14.08 -9.25 38.63
CA CYS A 12 -13.90 -7.81 38.77
C CYS A 12 -15.23 -7.05 38.98
N PRO A 13 -16.19 -7.53 39.79
CA PRO A 13 -17.52 -6.94 39.86
C PRO A 13 -17.50 -5.47 40.33
N ASN A 14 -16.51 -5.11 41.13
CA ASN A 14 -16.35 -3.75 41.69
C ASN A 14 -15.32 -2.89 40.93
N GLY A 15 -14.75 -3.41 39.84
CA GLY A 15 -13.68 -2.77 39.09
C GLY A 15 -12.32 -3.39 39.37
N VAL A 16 -11.26 -2.75 38.89
CA VAL A 16 -9.87 -3.23 39.01
C VAL A 16 -8.96 -2.17 39.62
N GLU A 17 -7.89 -2.64 40.25
CA GLU A 17 -6.82 -1.77 40.76
C GLU A 17 -6.06 -1.14 39.58
N TYR A 18 -5.63 0.09 39.74
CA TYR A 18 -4.76 0.80 38.80
C TYR A 18 -3.44 1.13 39.50
N LEU A 19 -2.33 0.62 38.97
CA LEU A 19 -0.99 0.83 39.51
C LEU A 19 -0.11 1.56 38.51
N ASN A 20 0.93 2.25 38.97
CA ASN A 20 1.91 2.78 38.03
C ASN A 20 2.72 1.64 37.42
N LEU A 21 3.07 1.77 36.15
CA LEU A 21 3.90 0.76 35.48
C LEU A 21 5.23 0.52 36.19
N GLY A 22 5.81 1.55 36.84
CA GLY A 22 7.04 1.40 37.61
C GLY A 22 6.89 0.55 38.88
N ASP A 23 5.67 0.36 39.40
CA ASP A 23 5.42 -0.47 40.59
C ASP A 23 5.23 -1.95 40.23
N VAL A 24 4.89 -2.24 38.96
CA VAL A 24 4.57 -3.60 38.47
C VAL A 24 5.45 -4.07 37.30
N CYS A 25 6.33 -3.22 36.79
CA CYS A 25 7.27 -3.56 35.71
C CYS A 25 8.68 -3.05 36.01
N GLU A 26 9.67 -3.86 35.71
CA GLU A 26 11.09 -3.45 35.70
C GLU A 26 11.47 -2.89 34.32
N PHE A 27 12.11 -1.72 34.28
CA PHE A 27 12.62 -1.08 33.07
C PHE A 27 14.12 -1.27 32.97
N LYS A 28 14.57 -2.14 32.07
CA LYS A 28 16.01 -2.45 31.87
C LYS A 28 16.58 -1.75 30.67
N ARG A 29 17.53 -0.86 30.86
CA ARG A 29 18.24 -0.19 29.77
C ARG A 29 19.01 -1.19 28.92
N GLY A 30 19.07 -0.94 27.61
CA GLY A 30 19.90 -1.67 26.68
C GLY A 30 21.40 -1.41 26.88
N LYS A 31 22.23 -2.22 26.24
CA LYS A 31 23.68 -2.06 26.23
C LYS A 31 24.14 -1.54 24.87
N ALA A 32 24.82 -0.41 24.85
CA ALA A 32 25.31 0.18 23.60
C ALA A 32 26.18 -0.83 22.82
N LEU A 33 25.86 -1.03 21.54
CA LEU A 33 26.59 -1.89 20.62
C LEU A 33 26.83 -1.10 19.32
N SER A 34 28.08 -0.70 19.10
CA SER A 34 28.47 -0.04 17.88
C SER A 34 28.61 -1.04 16.72
N SER A 35 28.40 -0.60 15.49
CA SER A 35 28.55 -1.43 14.29
C SER A 35 29.94 -2.09 14.17
N LYS A 36 30.97 -1.44 14.74
CA LYS A 36 32.36 -1.99 14.78
C LYS A 36 32.51 -3.20 15.69
N ASN A 37 31.66 -3.34 16.71
CA ASN A 37 31.70 -4.41 17.70
C ASN A 37 30.70 -5.53 17.43
N VAL A 38 30.03 -5.47 16.28
CA VAL A 38 29.06 -6.49 15.87
C VAL A 38 29.81 -7.72 15.39
N ILE A 39 29.56 -8.85 16.03
CA ILE A 39 29.96 -10.17 15.55
C ILE A 39 28.72 -10.75 14.86
N LYS A 40 28.82 -11.05 13.57
CA LYS A 40 27.69 -11.52 12.77
C LYS A 40 27.07 -12.80 13.35
N GLY A 41 25.73 -12.81 13.48
CA GLY A 41 24.98 -13.93 14.01
C GLY A 41 23.48 -13.77 13.78
N PRO A 42 22.62 -14.65 14.32
CA PRO A 42 21.19 -14.65 14.07
C PRO A 42 20.37 -13.74 15.00
N VAL A 43 20.97 -13.14 16.03
CA VAL A 43 20.27 -12.39 17.07
C VAL A 43 19.97 -10.96 16.57
N PRO A 44 18.70 -10.57 16.45
CA PRO A 44 18.35 -9.20 16.02
C PRO A 44 18.72 -8.17 17.09
N VAL A 45 19.30 -7.05 16.67
CA VAL A 45 19.68 -5.93 17.54
C VAL A 45 18.65 -4.81 17.41
N MET A 46 17.95 -4.55 18.51
CA MET A 46 16.97 -3.50 18.65
C MET A 46 17.59 -2.23 19.20
N ALA A 47 17.46 -1.14 18.46
CA ALA A 47 17.91 0.18 18.83
C ALA A 47 16.77 1.22 18.71
N GLY A 48 17.04 2.42 18.22
CA GLY A 48 16.06 3.50 18.07
C GLY A 48 15.04 3.33 16.93
N GLY A 49 15.02 2.18 16.21
CA GLY A 49 14.17 1.93 15.05
C GLY A 49 12.98 1.00 15.33
N GLN A 50 12.12 0.85 14.31
CA GLN A 50 10.98 -0.10 14.33
C GLN A 50 11.41 -1.53 13.98
N LYS A 51 12.51 -1.71 13.27
CA LYS A 51 13.09 -2.98 12.81
C LYS A 51 14.48 -3.15 13.38
N PRO A 52 15.02 -4.38 13.42
CA PRO A 52 16.41 -4.60 13.81
C PRO A 52 17.36 -3.74 12.97
N SER A 53 18.31 -3.09 13.62
CA SER A 53 19.33 -2.29 12.95
C SER A 53 20.39 -3.16 12.28
N PHE A 54 20.72 -4.29 12.90
CA PHE A 54 21.65 -5.32 12.42
C PHE A 54 21.45 -6.62 13.23
N TYR A 55 22.29 -7.63 12.98
CA TYR A 55 22.22 -8.92 13.66
C TYR A 55 23.55 -9.22 14.36
N HIS A 56 23.49 -9.79 15.58
CA HIS A 56 24.63 -10.10 16.44
C HIS A 56 24.66 -11.59 16.80
N ASN A 57 25.77 -12.08 17.38
CA ASN A 57 25.89 -13.50 17.74
C ASN A 57 25.35 -13.84 19.13
N THR A 58 25.23 -12.87 20.05
CA THR A 58 24.81 -13.10 21.44
C THR A 58 23.64 -12.19 21.81
N PRO A 59 22.59 -12.71 22.48
CA PRO A 59 21.51 -11.92 23.02
C PRO A 59 21.88 -11.29 24.37
N ASN A 60 21.16 -10.23 24.76
CA ASN A 60 21.14 -9.73 26.13
C ASN A 60 19.72 -9.74 26.74
N ARG A 61 18.75 -10.27 25.98
CA ARG A 61 17.39 -10.58 26.45
C ARG A 61 16.93 -11.90 25.83
N THR A 62 16.20 -12.69 26.62
CA THR A 62 15.62 -13.98 26.21
C THR A 62 14.18 -14.08 26.69
N GLY A 63 13.36 -14.92 26.03
CA GLY A 63 11.93 -15.04 26.31
C GLY A 63 11.13 -13.82 25.85
N GLU A 64 9.91 -13.73 26.34
CA GLU A 64 9.02 -12.62 26.01
C GLU A 64 9.57 -11.29 26.50
N THR A 65 9.80 -10.38 25.59
CA THR A 65 10.41 -9.08 25.87
C THR A 65 9.68 -7.95 25.16
N ILE A 66 9.24 -6.95 25.91
CA ILE A 66 8.77 -5.69 25.36
C ILE A 66 9.97 -4.77 25.23
N VAL A 67 10.15 -4.16 24.06
CA VAL A 67 11.21 -3.19 23.78
C VAL A 67 10.60 -1.85 23.40
N VAL A 68 11.13 -0.78 24.00
CA VAL A 68 10.77 0.60 23.68
C VAL A 68 12.00 1.31 23.15
N ALA A 69 11.92 1.85 21.94
CA ALA A 69 13.00 2.60 21.32
C ALA A 69 13.38 3.82 22.16
N GLY A 70 14.67 3.99 22.47
CA GLY A 70 15.14 5.04 23.37
C GLY A 70 15.35 6.39 22.70
N SER A 71 15.76 6.40 21.43
CA SER A 71 16.21 7.61 20.74
C SER A 71 15.81 7.65 19.26
N GLY A 72 15.98 8.82 18.64
CA GLY A 72 15.79 9.05 17.20
C GLY A 72 14.33 9.30 16.80
N ALA A 73 14.07 9.26 15.49
CA ALA A 73 12.75 9.54 14.92
C ALA A 73 11.64 8.64 15.51
N TYR A 74 11.98 7.38 15.82
CA TYR A 74 11.06 6.39 16.37
C TYR A 74 11.17 6.24 17.90
N ALA A 75 11.80 7.19 18.61
CA ALA A 75 11.84 7.16 20.07
C ALA A 75 10.45 6.93 20.66
N GLY A 76 10.34 6.00 21.62
CA GLY A 76 9.08 5.58 22.23
C GLY A 76 8.30 4.52 21.45
N PHE A 77 8.76 4.06 20.29
CA PHE A 77 8.08 2.98 19.56
C PHE A 77 8.17 1.65 20.32
N VAL A 78 7.03 1.01 20.54
CA VAL A 78 6.91 -0.22 21.34
C VAL A 78 6.84 -1.44 20.42
N THR A 79 7.70 -2.43 20.69
CA THR A 79 7.73 -3.74 20.01
C THR A 79 7.69 -4.89 21.01
N TYR A 80 7.24 -6.06 20.56
CA TYR A 80 7.22 -7.30 21.33
C TYR A 80 8.05 -8.36 20.62
N TRP A 81 8.81 -9.13 21.40
CA TRP A 81 9.72 -10.16 20.92
C TRP A 81 9.58 -11.42 21.77
N ASN A 82 9.42 -12.57 21.14
CA ASN A 82 9.42 -13.88 21.76
C ASN A 82 10.56 -14.76 21.24
N ILE A 83 11.69 -14.11 20.95
CA ILE A 83 12.95 -14.75 20.55
C ILE A 83 14.10 -14.06 21.28
N PRO A 84 15.29 -14.69 21.39
CA PRO A 84 16.47 -14.01 21.90
C PRO A 84 16.81 -12.77 21.09
N ILE A 85 16.99 -11.63 21.74
CA ILE A 85 17.32 -10.33 21.10
C ILE A 85 18.45 -9.62 21.84
N PHE A 86 19.07 -8.67 21.16
CA PHE A 86 19.99 -7.73 21.78
C PHE A 86 19.36 -6.34 21.81
N VAL A 87 19.10 -5.81 23.00
CA VAL A 87 18.57 -4.45 23.20
C VAL A 87 19.76 -3.50 23.33
N SER A 88 19.87 -2.53 22.42
CA SER A 88 20.98 -1.55 22.36
C SER A 88 20.51 -0.15 22.79
N ASP A 89 20.26 0.78 21.87
CA ASP A 89 19.76 2.12 22.18
C ASP A 89 18.23 2.12 22.35
N ALA A 90 17.79 1.34 23.32
CA ALA A 90 16.41 1.10 23.69
C ALA A 90 16.39 0.63 25.15
N PHE A 91 15.20 0.40 25.68
CA PHE A 91 15.04 -0.28 26.96
C PHE A 91 13.96 -1.35 26.87
N SER A 92 14.06 -2.36 27.72
CA SER A 92 13.05 -3.42 27.83
C SER A 92 12.20 -3.24 29.07
N VAL A 93 10.93 -3.68 28.97
CA VAL A 93 9.93 -3.63 30.04
C VAL A 93 9.59 -5.06 30.43
N HIS A 94 9.76 -5.39 31.70
CA HIS A 94 9.54 -6.72 32.26
C HIS A 94 8.49 -6.64 33.37
N PRO A 95 7.26 -7.10 33.15
CA PRO A 95 6.24 -7.13 34.19
C PRO A 95 6.59 -8.18 35.26
N ASN A 96 6.06 -7.97 36.47
CA ASN A 96 6.07 -8.97 37.55
C ASN A 96 4.95 -10.01 37.33
N ASP A 97 4.84 -10.98 38.27
CA ASP A 97 3.87 -12.10 38.17
C ASP A 97 2.39 -11.69 38.16
N ARG A 98 2.05 -10.43 38.42
CA ARG A 98 0.66 -9.90 38.36
C ARG A 98 0.21 -9.55 36.96
N LEU A 99 1.13 -9.44 36.00
CA LEU A 99 0.86 -8.97 34.63
C LEU A 99 1.49 -9.87 33.59
N LEU A 100 0.72 -10.24 32.58
CA LEU A 100 1.24 -10.92 31.39
C LEU A 100 2.03 -9.94 30.50
N THR A 101 3.15 -10.39 29.96
CA THR A 101 4.01 -9.57 29.08
C THR A 101 3.22 -9.05 27.87
N LYS A 102 2.42 -9.89 27.20
CA LYS A 102 1.59 -9.47 26.07
C LYS A 102 0.50 -8.48 26.47
N TYR A 103 -0.10 -8.63 27.66
CA TYR A 103 -1.08 -7.67 28.14
C TYR A 103 -0.47 -6.27 28.31
N VAL A 104 0.70 -6.18 28.94
CA VAL A 104 1.47 -4.93 29.08
C VAL A 104 1.89 -4.40 27.70
N PHE A 105 2.30 -5.27 26.77
CA PHE A 105 2.61 -4.87 25.39
C PHE A 105 1.42 -4.20 24.73
N TYR A 106 0.23 -4.81 24.75
CA TYR A 106 -0.98 -4.23 24.17
C TYR A 106 -1.39 -2.92 24.85
N TYR A 107 -1.23 -2.85 26.16
CA TYR A 107 -1.46 -1.62 26.91
C TYR A 107 -0.54 -0.50 26.44
N LEU A 108 0.76 -0.73 26.37
CA LEU A 108 1.74 0.24 25.88
C LEU A 108 1.49 0.65 24.42
N LYS A 109 1.09 -0.32 23.56
CA LYS A 109 0.68 -0.02 22.18
C LYS A 109 -0.55 0.87 22.12
N ASN A 110 -1.51 0.69 23.02
CA ASN A 110 -2.67 1.56 23.11
C ASN A 110 -2.32 2.99 23.54
N PHE A 111 -1.23 3.15 24.28
CA PHE A 111 -0.70 4.43 24.72
C PHE A 111 0.46 4.97 23.85
N GLN A 112 0.65 4.43 22.65
CA GLN A 112 1.78 4.78 21.78
C GLN A 112 1.92 6.29 21.56
N GLU A 113 0.81 7.01 21.30
CA GLU A 113 0.81 8.47 21.11
C GLU A 113 1.20 9.22 22.40
N LYS A 114 0.72 8.77 23.55
CA LYS A 114 1.12 9.36 24.85
C LYS A 114 2.59 9.11 25.14
N ILE A 115 3.13 7.93 24.78
CA ILE A 115 4.56 7.64 24.90
C ILE A 115 5.35 8.56 23.98
N HIS A 116 4.91 8.76 22.74
CA HIS A 116 5.53 9.70 21.82
C HIS A 116 5.51 11.15 22.34
N ALA A 117 4.46 11.55 23.01
CA ALA A 117 4.36 12.88 23.62
C ALA A 117 5.36 13.11 24.77
N THR A 118 5.97 12.05 25.34
CA THR A 118 7.05 12.19 26.34
C THR A 118 8.42 12.47 25.77
N LYS A 119 8.57 12.55 24.43
CA LYS A 119 9.85 12.84 23.76
C LYS A 119 10.45 14.15 24.25
N LYS A 120 11.76 14.12 24.56
CA LYS A 120 12.55 15.26 24.98
C LYS A 120 13.81 15.38 24.10
N GLY A 121 14.33 16.60 23.94
CA GLY A 121 15.54 16.88 23.17
C GLY A 121 15.28 17.60 21.83
N ALA A 122 16.05 18.67 21.57
CA ALA A 122 15.87 19.53 20.40
C ALA A 122 16.51 18.96 19.10
N GLY A 123 17.54 18.11 19.21
CA GLY A 123 18.22 17.51 18.05
C GLY A 123 17.81 16.07 17.82
N VAL A 124 18.16 15.17 18.73
CA VAL A 124 17.75 13.76 18.70
C VAL A 124 16.71 13.55 19.78
N PRO A 125 15.44 13.23 19.44
CA PRO A 125 14.41 12.98 20.43
C PRO A 125 14.73 11.74 21.27
N HIS A 126 14.49 11.81 22.58
CA HIS A 126 14.65 10.69 23.50
C HIS A 126 13.38 10.43 24.31
N VAL A 127 13.11 9.16 24.58
CA VAL A 127 12.07 8.70 25.52
C VAL A 127 12.75 7.95 26.64
N HIS A 128 12.37 8.27 27.89
CA HIS A 128 12.94 7.65 29.09
C HIS A 128 11.95 6.70 29.76
N GLY A 129 12.43 5.52 30.17
CA GLY A 129 11.61 4.54 30.89
C GLY A 129 10.98 5.12 32.16
N SER A 130 11.65 6.06 32.84
CA SER A 130 11.11 6.77 34.04
C SER A 130 9.88 7.63 33.77
N ASP A 131 9.68 8.11 32.52
CA ASP A 131 8.47 8.85 32.16
C ASP A 131 7.30 7.89 31.89
N ILE A 132 7.58 6.74 31.26
CA ILE A 132 6.58 5.69 31.02
C ILE A 132 6.22 4.95 32.33
N ALA A 133 7.15 4.78 33.23
CA ALA A 133 6.93 4.17 34.55
C ALA A 133 5.82 4.87 35.36
N LYS A 134 5.52 6.14 35.07
CA LYS A 134 4.46 6.92 35.69
C LYS A 134 3.07 6.65 35.11
N PHE A 135 2.96 5.93 34.01
CA PHE A 135 1.66 5.62 33.42
C PHE A 135 0.94 4.59 34.29
N SER A 136 -0.34 4.83 34.53
CA SER A 136 -1.17 3.96 35.36
C SER A 136 -1.80 2.88 34.49
N ILE A 137 -1.58 1.60 34.82
CA ILE A 137 -2.11 0.42 34.14
C ILE A 137 -3.18 -0.27 35.00
N PRO A 138 -4.33 -0.70 34.44
CA PRO A 138 -5.26 -1.57 35.15
C PRO A 138 -4.66 -2.97 35.32
N VAL A 139 -4.85 -3.56 36.50
CA VAL A 139 -4.33 -4.87 36.88
C VAL A 139 -5.48 -5.84 37.17
N PRO A 140 -6.21 -6.32 36.14
CA PRO A 140 -7.22 -7.34 36.33
C PRO A 140 -6.59 -8.70 36.66
N PRO A 141 -7.36 -9.70 37.17
CA PRO A 141 -6.90 -11.07 37.35
C PRO A 141 -6.31 -11.66 36.06
N ILE A 142 -5.37 -12.60 36.20
CA ILE A 142 -4.62 -13.17 35.07
C ILE A 142 -5.56 -13.80 34.02
N GLU A 143 -6.65 -14.44 34.43
CA GLU A 143 -7.62 -15.07 33.53
C GLU A 143 -8.31 -14.03 32.62
N VAL A 144 -8.52 -12.82 33.12
CA VAL A 144 -9.07 -11.70 32.34
C VAL A 144 -8.03 -11.19 31.36
N GLN A 145 -6.75 -11.06 31.79
CA GLN A 145 -5.66 -10.67 30.94
C GLN A 145 -5.42 -11.67 29.80
N GLU A 146 -5.44 -12.98 30.11
CA GLU A 146 -5.32 -14.06 29.12
C GLU A 146 -6.39 -13.96 28.04
N GLU A 147 -7.66 -13.76 28.43
CA GLU A 147 -8.75 -13.65 27.47
C GLU A 147 -8.64 -12.37 26.60
N ILE A 148 -8.19 -11.26 27.18
CA ILE A 148 -7.92 -10.02 26.45
C ILE A 148 -6.78 -10.26 25.43
N VAL A 149 -5.68 -10.85 25.87
CA VAL A 149 -4.55 -11.18 25.00
C VAL A 149 -4.99 -12.10 23.88
N ARG A 150 -5.76 -13.16 24.17
CA ARG A 150 -6.28 -14.07 23.15
C ARG A 150 -7.12 -13.35 22.09
N ILE A 151 -7.99 -12.43 22.51
CA ILE A 151 -8.81 -11.65 21.57
C ILE A 151 -7.92 -10.74 20.70
N LEU A 152 -6.98 -10.01 21.31
CA LEU A 152 -6.11 -9.08 20.57
C LEU A 152 -5.11 -9.81 19.66
N ASP A 153 -4.60 -10.97 20.08
CA ASP A 153 -3.78 -11.85 19.22
C ASP A 153 -4.59 -12.28 17.99
N SER A 154 -5.85 -12.73 18.16
CA SER A 154 -6.67 -13.16 17.02
C SER A 154 -6.90 -12.06 15.97
N PHE A 155 -7.06 -10.80 16.38
CA PHE A 155 -7.10 -9.67 15.45
C PHE A 155 -5.78 -9.44 14.72
N SER A 156 -4.67 -9.56 15.44
CA SER A 156 -3.33 -9.38 14.86
C SER A 156 -2.99 -10.47 13.86
N ASP A 157 -3.32 -11.71 14.17
CA ASP A 157 -3.11 -12.87 13.30
C ASP A 157 -3.99 -12.74 12.03
N TYR A 158 -5.26 -12.39 12.18
CA TYR A 158 -6.16 -12.19 11.05
C TYR A 158 -5.68 -11.04 10.13
N ALA A 159 -5.23 -9.94 10.71
CA ALA A 159 -4.65 -8.84 9.92
C ALA A 159 -3.39 -9.27 9.16
N ALA A 160 -2.54 -10.13 9.77
CA ALA A 160 -1.36 -10.68 9.12
C ALA A 160 -1.72 -11.65 7.97
N GLU A 161 -2.74 -12.51 8.17
CA GLU A 161 -3.27 -13.40 7.12
C GLU A 161 -3.80 -12.61 5.93
N LEU A 162 -4.60 -11.56 6.15
CA LEU A 162 -5.10 -10.70 5.08
C LEU A 162 -3.97 -9.99 4.32
N GLN A 163 -2.93 -9.55 5.02
CA GLN A 163 -1.74 -8.95 4.36
C GLN A 163 -0.99 -9.97 3.50
N ALA A 164 -0.84 -11.20 3.99
CA ALA A 164 -0.21 -12.28 3.24
C ALA A 164 -1.06 -12.67 2.01
N GLU A 165 -2.37 -12.74 2.16
CA GLU A 165 -3.29 -12.98 1.06
C GLU A 165 -3.22 -11.87 0.01
N LEU A 166 -3.25 -10.60 0.42
CA LEU A 166 -3.10 -9.48 -0.51
C LEU A 166 -1.81 -9.58 -1.33
N GLN A 167 -0.70 -9.94 -0.68
CA GLN A 167 0.58 -10.10 -1.37
C GLN A 167 0.55 -11.27 -2.36
N ALA A 168 -0.04 -12.41 -1.97
CA ALA A 168 -0.19 -13.57 -2.84
C ALA A 168 -1.11 -13.26 -4.04
N ARG A 169 -2.22 -12.54 -3.81
CA ARG A 169 -3.14 -12.13 -4.89
C ARG A 169 -2.51 -11.12 -5.84
N LYS A 170 -1.66 -10.22 -5.37
CA LYS A 170 -0.89 -9.33 -6.24
C LYS A 170 0.06 -10.10 -7.17
N GLN A 171 0.78 -11.08 -6.62
CA GLN A 171 1.65 -11.95 -7.43
C GLN A 171 0.84 -12.78 -8.45
N GLN A 172 -0.30 -13.31 -8.02
CA GLN A 172 -1.22 -14.05 -8.89
C GLN A 172 -1.78 -13.15 -10.01
N TYR A 173 -2.16 -11.91 -9.70
CA TYR A 173 -2.62 -10.93 -10.68
C TYR A 173 -1.54 -10.63 -11.71
N GLU A 174 -0.30 -10.37 -11.28
CA GLU A 174 0.82 -10.13 -12.19
C GLU A 174 1.09 -11.32 -13.10
N TYR A 175 1.06 -12.53 -12.55
CA TYR A 175 1.24 -13.76 -13.34
C TYR A 175 0.14 -13.92 -14.40
N TYR A 176 -1.13 -13.83 -14.02
CA TYR A 176 -2.25 -13.99 -14.96
C TYR A 176 -2.33 -12.84 -15.96
N ARG A 177 -2.06 -11.61 -15.55
CA ARG A 177 -1.98 -10.47 -16.46
C ARG A 177 -0.93 -10.73 -17.56
N ASN A 178 0.27 -11.15 -17.17
CA ASN A 178 1.29 -11.49 -18.13
C ASN A 178 0.86 -12.66 -19.03
N LEU A 179 0.33 -13.74 -18.46
CA LEU A 179 -0.11 -14.91 -19.22
C LEU A 179 -1.21 -14.58 -20.23
N LEU A 180 -2.25 -13.85 -19.81
CA LEU A 180 -3.42 -13.52 -20.62
C LEU A 180 -3.14 -12.47 -21.71
N LEU A 181 -2.09 -11.68 -21.53
CA LEU A 181 -1.68 -10.62 -22.44
C LEU A 181 -0.41 -10.98 -23.22
N THR A 182 0.19 -12.15 -23.01
CA THR A 182 1.35 -12.60 -23.77
C THR A 182 0.89 -13.45 -24.95
N PHE A 183 0.89 -12.86 -26.13
CA PHE A 183 0.65 -13.52 -27.38
C PHE A 183 2.00 -13.69 -28.10
N ASN A 184 2.70 -14.79 -27.78
CA ASN A 184 4.06 -15.03 -28.30
C ASN A 184 4.01 -15.81 -29.61
N PRO A 185 4.45 -15.25 -30.75
CA PRO A 185 4.52 -16.00 -32.01
C PRO A 185 5.46 -17.21 -31.94
N SER A 186 6.52 -17.13 -31.12
CA SER A 186 7.51 -18.20 -30.94
C SER A 186 7.01 -19.38 -30.14
N ALA A 187 5.99 -19.24 -29.30
CA ALA A 187 5.37 -20.38 -28.63
C ALA A 187 4.57 -21.29 -29.57
N TYR A 188 4.39 -20.88 -30.83
CA TYR A 188 3.62 -21.57 -31.86
C TYR A 188 4.45 -21.98 -33.10
N GLY A 189 5.75 -22.12 -32.96
CA GLY A 189 6.58 -22.82 -33.96
C GLY A 189 6.89 -22.05 -35.24
N CYS A 190 6.98 -20.72 -35.21
CA CYS A 190 7.49 -19.95 -36.33
C CYS A 190 8.66 -19.04 -35.88
N GLY A 191 9.83 -19.29 -36.43
CA GLY A 191 11.10 -18.72 -36.01
C GLY A 191 11.34 -17.29 -36.47
N THR A 192 12.37 -16.73 -35.86
CA THR A 192 13.13 -15.49 -36.07
C THR A 192 12.56 -14.18 -35.57
N ASP A 193 13.41 -13.46 -34.90
CA ASP A 193 13.23 -12.47 -33.81
C ASP A 193 12.65 -11.08 -34.17
N ASP A 194 12.23 -10.77 -35.37
CA ASP A 194 11.93 -9.37 -35.74
C ASP A 194 10.61 -9.08 -36.44
N GLU A 195 9.74 -10.06 -36.68
CA GLU A 195 8.42 -9.81 -37.25
C GLU A 195 7.30 -10.38 -36.35
N GLN A 196 6.55 -9.50 -35.69
CA GLN A 196 5.29 -9.81 -35.03
C GLN A 196 4.28 -10.24 -36.12
N LYS A 197 4.14 -11.54 -36.34
CA LYS A 197 3.21 -12.10 -37.32
C LYS A 197 1.89 -12.46 -36.68
N ASP A 198 0.80 -12.27 -37.43
CA ASP A 198 -0.51 -12.80 -37.08
C ASP A 198 -0.41 -14.28 -36.73
N GLY A 199 -1.07 -14.72 -35.66
CA GLY A 199 -0.97 -16.07 -35.13
C GLY A 199 -2.31 -16.60 -34.64
N VAL A 200 -2.30 -17.82 -34.16
CA VAL A 200 -3.46 -18.44 -33.52
C VAL A 200 -3.12 -18.73 -32.07
N THR A 201 -3.99 -18.33 -31.14
CA THR A 201 -3.88 -18.71 -29.73
C THR A 201 -5.02 -19.63 -29.35
N THR A 202 -4.74 -20.62 -28.50
CA THR A 202 -5.79 -21.52 -27.97
C THR A 202 -6.15 -21.07 -26.55
N TRP A 203 -7.45 -20.83 -26.33
CA TRP A 203 -7.97 -20.50 -25.01
C TRP A 203 -9.33 -21.17 -24.79
N GLY A 204 -9.48 -21.81 -23.60
CA GLY A 204 -10.70 -22.53 -23.26
C GLY A 204 -11.07 -23.63 -24.28
N GLY A 205 -10.07 -24.24 -24.95
CA GLY A 205 -10.28 -25.25 -26.01
C GLY A 205 -10.67 -24.68 -27.38
N HIS A 206 -10.70 -23.37 -27.54
CA HIS A 206 -11.00 -22.69 -28.83
C HIS A 206 -9.76 -21.99 -29.37
N ASN A 207 -9.61 -22.04 -30.70
CA ASN A 207 -8.55 -21.34 -31.42
C ASN A 207 -9.01 -19.95 -31.85
N TYR A 208 -8.27 -18.94 -31.50
CA TYR A 208 -8.52 -17.53 -31.84
C TYR A 208 -7.40 -16.98 -32.71
N LYS A 209 -7.76 -16.34 -33.81
CA LYS A 209 -6.81 -15.59 -34.65
C LYS A 209 -6.40 -14.31 -33.91
N ILE A 210 -5.10 -14.05 -33.84
CA ILE A 210 -4.53 -12.83 -33.27
C ILE A 210 -3.96 -12.00 -34.41
N GLU A 211 -4.45 -10.79 -34.55
CA GLU A 211 -3.93 -9.81 -35.51
C GLU A 211 -3.07 -8.79 -34.75
N TRP A 212 -1.87 -8.53 -35.26
CA TRP A 212 -1.04 -7.46 -34.71
C TRP A 212 -1.29 -6.18 -35.46
N LYS A 213 -1.67 -5.13 -34.73
CA LYS A 213 -1.92 -3.78 -35.24
C LYS A 213 -1.13 -2.75 -34.46
N LYS A 214 -1.01 -1.54 -35.02
CA LYS A 214 -0.46 -0.39 -34.31
C LYS A 214 -1.58 0.31 -33.51
N LEU A 215 -1.26 0.89 -32.36
CA LEU A 215 -2.26 1.65 -31.58
C LEU A 215 -2.99 2.70 -32.44
N GLY A 216 -2.27 3.30 -33.39
CA GLY A 216 -2.86 4.27 -34.31
C GLY A 216 -3.96 3.73 -35.22
N GLU A 217 -3.96 2.43 -35.51
CA GLU A 217 -4.91 1.79 -36.41
C GLU A 217 -6.22 1.37 -35.71
N ILE A 218 -6.20 1.33 -34.38
CA ILE A 218 -7.36 0.94 -33.55
C ILE A 218 -8.05 2.11 -32.84
N CYS A 219 -7.59 3.34 -33.10
CA CYS A 219 -8.15 4.54 -32.50
C CYS A 219 -8.98 5.35 -33.52
N ASN A 220 -10.13 5.83 -33.10
CA ASN A 220 -10.86 6.85 -33.81
C ASN A 220 -10.07 8.17 -33.86
N ARG A 221 -9.37 8.46 -32.76
CA ARG A 221 -8.57 9.67 -32.60
C ARG A 221 -7.42 9.45 -31.64
N ILE A 222 -6.25 9.99 -32.01
CA ILE A 222 -5.11 10.14 -31.11
C ILE A 222 -4.73 11.61 -31.07
N CYS A 223 -4.65 12.20 -29.89
CA CYS A 223 -4.24 13.59 -29.74
C CYS A 223 -3.49 13.82 -28.44
N SER A 224 -2.58 14.79 -28.45
CA SER A 224 -2.09 15.40 -27.23
C SER A 224 -3.03 16.48 -26.75
N GLY A 225 -3.00 16.74 -25.45
CA GLY A 225 -3.67 17.89 -24.86
C GLY A 225 -2.92 19.20 -25.05
N GLY A 226 -3.22 20.17 -24.22
CA GLY A 226 -2.57 21.49 -24.25
C GLY A 226 -2.58 22.16 -22.88
N THR A 227 -1.62 23.05 -22.67
CA THR A 227 -1.54 23.87 -21.46
C THR A 227 -1.98 25.29 -21.80
N PRO A 228 -3.10 25.77 -21.22
CA PRO A 228 -3.47 27.18 -21.34
C PRO A 228 -2.40 28.08 -20.75
N THR A 229 -2.35 29.34 -21.20
CA THR A 229 -1.36 30.32 -20.71
C THR A 229 -1.43 30.46 -19.20
N THR A 230 -0.37 30.02 -18.51
CA THR A 230 -0.32 29.92 -17.04
C THR A 230 -0.36 31.26 -16.31
N SER A 231 0.08 32.35 -16.96
CA SER A 231 -0.01 33.70 -16.43
C SER A 231 -1.45 34.24 -16.36
N ASN A 232 -2.37 33.68 -17.14
CA ASN A 232 -3.78 34.07 -17.10
C ASN A 232 -4.56 33.21 -16.10
N LYS A 233 -4.70 33.71 -14.88
CA LYS A 233 -5.40 33.01 -13.79
C LYS A 233 -6.87 32.72 -14.07
N SER A 234 -7.55 33.50 -14.94
CA SER A 234 -8.95 33.27 -15.31
C SER A 234 -9.13 31.96 -16.09
N PHE A 235 -8.08 31.48 -16.75
CA PHE A 235 -8.13 30.20 -17.46
C PHE A 235 -8.21 29.01 -16.51
N TYR A 236 -7.77 29.15 -15.25
CA TYR A 236 -7.74 28.11 -14.24
C TYR A 236 -8.84 28.25 -13.17
N ASN A 237 -9.85 29.05 -13.46
CA ASN A 237 -11.03 29.25 -12.62
C ASN A 237 -12.29 28.82 -13.39
N GLY A 238 -12.31 27.57 -13.84
CA GLY A 238 -13.41 26.98 -14.60
C GLY A 238 -13.94 25.69 -13.99
N SER A 239 -14.77 24.99 -14.77
CA SER A 239 -15.40 23.72 -14.36
C SER A 239 -14.94 22.52 -15.21
N ILE A 240 -14.17 22.75 -16.29
CA ILE A 240 -13.73 21.67 -17.19
C ILE A 240 -12.49 20.99 -16.57
N PRO A 241 -12.55 19.68 -16.25
CA PRO A 241 -11.41 18.96 -15.70
C PRO A 241 -10.22 18.99 -16.66
N TRP A 242 -9.02 19.25 -16.10
CA TRP A 242 -7.77 19.33 -16.85
C TRP A 242 -6.71 18.45 -16.22
N LEU A 243 -6.51 17.27 -16.80
CA LEU A 243 -5.61 16.23 -16.29
C LEU A 243 -4.16 16.55 -16.64
N ARG A 244 -3.28 16.46 -15.65
CA ARG A 244 -1.84 16.57 -15.80
C ARG A 244 -1.17 15.19 -15.66
N THR A 245 0.01 15.05 -16.26
CA THR A 245 0.74 13.77 -16.23
C THR A 245 0.98 13.20 -14.82
N GLN A 246 1.14 14.03 -13.80
CA GLN A 246 1.33 13.59 -12.43
C GLN A 246 0.12 12.86 -11.83
N GLU A 247 -1.07 13.11 -12.39
CA GLU A 247 -2.31 12.44 -11.98
C GLU A 247 -2.54 11.12 -12.73
N VAL A 248 -1.72 10.81 -13.75
CA VAL A 248 -1.78 9.54 -14.48
C VAL A 248 -1.06 8.45 -13.70
N ASN A 249 -1.79 7.52 -13.08
CA ASN A 249 -1.21 6.54 -12.16
C ASN A 249 -1.97 5.20 -12.12
N TRP A 250 -2.14 4.52 -13.27
CA TRP A 250 -2.79 3.20 -13.40
C TRP A 250 -4.16 3.11 -12.70
N SER A 251 -4.96 4.15 -12.83
CA SER A 251 -6.27 4.22 -12.19
C SER A 251 -7.28 4.87 -13.09
N ASP A 252 -8.54 4.71 -12.73
CA ASP A 252 -9.63 5.48 -13.32
C ASP A 252 -9.60 6.92 -12.81
N VAL A 253 -9.90 7.90 -13.69
CA VAL A 253 -9.96 9.31 -13.37
C VAL A 253 -11.41 9.78 -13.41
N TYR A 254 -11.94 10.13 -12.23
CA TYR A 254 -13.31 10.61 -12.03
C TYR A 254 -13.38 12.12 -11.80
N ASP A 255 -12.27 12.78 -11.49
CA ASP A 255 -12.11 14.22 -11.35
C ASP A 255 -10.62 14.59 -11.48
N THR A 256 -10.30 15.87 -11.59
CA THR A 256 -8.94 16.38 -11.64
C THR A 256 -8.72 17.47 -10.60
N GLU A 257 -7.48 17.59 -10.12
CA GLU A 257 -7.11 18.62 -9.14
C GLU A 257 -7.33 20.03 -9.68
N ILE A 258 -7.03 20.23 -10.97
CA ILE A 258 -7.18 21.53 -11.63
C ILE A 258 -8.29 21.47 -12.68
N LYS A 259 -9.07 22.54 -12.74
CA LYS A 259 -10.11 22.74 -13.75
C LYS A 259 -9.83 24.00 -14.54
N ILE A 260 -10.19 23.98 -15.84
CA ILE A 260 -9.99 25.13 -16.74
C ILE A 260 -11.32 25.67 -17.23
N SER A 261 -11.31 26.91 -17.69
CA SER A 261 -12.50 27.57 -18.24
C SER A 261 -12.74 27.21 -19.72
N GLU A 262 -13.97 27.39 -20.21
CA GLU A 262 -14.27 27.24 -21.63
C GLU A 262 -13.40 28.16 -22.50
N GLU A 263 -13.11 29.35 -22.00
CA GLU A 263 -12.24 30.32 -22.71
C GLU A 263 -10.81 29.76 -22.82
N ALA A 264 -10.32 29.10 -21.79
CA ALA A 264 -9.02 28.43 -21.83
C ALA A 264 -8.96 27.34 -22.90
N VAL A 265 -10.02 26.54 -23.03
CA VAL A 265 -10.11 25.52 -24.09
C VAL A 265 -10.14 26.19 -25.48
N LYS A 266 -10.90 27.25 -25.66
CA LYS A 266 -11.01 27.98 -26.96
C LYS A 266 -9.72 28.69 -27.37
N LYS A 267 -8.95 29.21 -26.37
CA LYS A 267 -7.74 30.00 -26.61
C LYS A 267 -6.42 29.23 -26.44
N SER A 268 -6.50 27.92 -26.31
CA SER A 268 -5.30 27.06 -26.18
C SER A 268 -5.38 25.81 -27.07
N SER A 269 -4.33 24.98 -27.03
CA SER A 269 -4.33 23.69 -27.70
C SER A 269 -5.00 22.58 -26.87
N ALA A 270 -5.57 22.89 -25.71
CA ALA A 270 -6.33 21.94 -24.90
C ALA A 270 -7.55 21.45 -25.70
N LYS A 271 -7.78 20.13 -25.66
CA LYS A 271 -8.86 19.49 -26.41
C LYS A 271 -9.72 18.67 -25.44
N LEU A 272 -11.04 18.86 -25.54
CA LEU A 272 -11.95 18.00 -24.83
C LEU A 272 -11.93 16.61 -25.47
N ILE A 273 -11.79 15.58 -24.65
CA ILE A 273 -11.88 14.17 -25.01
C ILE A 273 -13.09 13.53 -24.32
N PRO A 274 -13.78 12.57 -24.97
CA PRO A 274 -14.90 11.87 -24.34
C PRO A 274 -14.42 10.98 -23.18
N SER A 275 -15.36 10.47 -22.39
CA SER A 275 -15.07 9.43 -21.40
C SER A 275 -14.56 8.13 -22.05
N ASN A 276 -13.89 7.30 -21.28
CA ASN A 276 -13.34 6.00 -21.66
C ASN A 276 -12.21 6.06 -22.72
N CYS A 277 -11.49 7.18 -22.80
CA CYS A 277 -10.20 7.22 -23.48
C CYS A 277 -9.11 6.59 -22.60
N VAL A 278 -8.13 5.96 -23.24
CA VAL A 278 -6.89 5.53 -22.58
C VAL A 278 -5.87 6.67 -22.70
N ILE A 279 -5.36 7.14 -21.58
CA ILE A 279 -4.44 8.29 -21.53
C ILE A 279 -3.06 7.80 -21.09
N ILE A 280 -2.03 8.13 -21.85
CA ILE A 280 -0.63 7.77 -21.58
C ILE A 280 0.13 9.04 -21.22
N ALA A 281 0.82 9.03 -20.08
CA ALA A 281 1.77 10.08 -19.74
C ALA A 281 3.04 9.93 -20.60
N MET A 282 3.41 10.99 -21.30
CA MET A 282 4.56 10.98 -22.20
C MET A 282 5.85 11.47 -21.54
N TYR A 283 5.76 12.28 -20.48
CA TYR A 283 6.91 12.97 -19.89
C TYR A 283 6.96 12.85 -18.37
N GLY A 284 8.17 13.02 -17.81
CA GLY A 284 8.40 13.13 -16.37
C GLY A 284 8.41 11.80 -15.62
N ALA A 285 8.25 11.85 -14.31
CA ALA A 285 8.31 10.69 -13.41
C ALA A 285 7.19 9.65 -13.67
N THR A 286 6.12 10.06 -14.34
CA THR A 286 4.99 9.20 -14.70
C THR A 286 5.03 8.73 -16.15
N ALA A 287 6.10 9.02 -16.90
CA ALA A 287 6.23 8.58 -18.29
C ALA A 287 5.92 7.08 -18.45
N ALA A 288 5.19 6.74 -19.49
CA ALA A 288 4.63 5.42 -19.80
C ALA A 288 3.50 4.93 -18.88
N LYS A 289 3.15 5.64 -17.80
CA LYS A 289 1.96 5.29 -17.02
C LYS A 289 0.70 5.59 -17.81
N VAL A 290 -0.36 4.85 -17.51
CA VAL A 290 -1.66 4.95 -18.19
C VAL A 290 -2.79 5.12 -17.20
N CYS A 291 -3.89 5.73 -17.64
CA CYS A 291 -5.16 5.81 -16.90
C CYS A 291 -6.33 5.80 -17.88
N ILE A 292 -7.56 5.64 -17.36
CA ILE A 292 -8.81 5.78 -18.12
C ILE A 292 -9.58 6.95 -17.53
N ASN A 293 -10.01 7.91 -18.36
CA ASN A 293 -10.94 8.94 -17.89
C ASN A 293 -12.37 8.42 -17.89
N ARG A 294 -13.06 8.56 -16.74
CA ARG A 294 -14.47 8.18 -16.59
C ARG A 294 -15.43 9.32 -16.87
N ILE A 295 -14.91 10.51 -17.03
CA ILE A 295 -15.63 11.74 -17.37
C ILE A 295 -15.01 12.38 -18.61
N PRO A 296 -15.74 13.16 -19.39
CA PRO A 296 -15.13 14.03 -20.39
C PRO A 296 -14.19 15.02 -19.72
N LEU A 297 -12.96 15.14 -20.24
CA LEU A 297 -11.95 16.03 -19.68
C LEU A 297 -11.00 16.57 -20.75
N THR A 298 -10.15 17.50 -20.35
CA THR A 298 -9.00 17.97 -21.13
C THR A 298 -7.71 17.49 -20.48
N THR A 299 -6.61 17.46 -21.24
CA THR A 299 -5.30 17.07 -20.72
C THR A 299 -4.23 18.11 -21.04
N ASN A 300 -3.10 18.07 -20.34
CA ASN A 300 -1.94 18.84 -20.74
C ASN A 300 -1.25 18.23 -21.99
N GLN A 301 -0.30 18.96 -22.58
CA GLN A 301 0.41 18.52 -23.79
C GLN A 301 1.30 17.29 -23.57
N ALA A 302 1.59 16.96 -22.33
CA ALA A 302 2.42 15.80 -21.95
C ALA A 302 1.60 14.50 -21.81
N CYS A 303 0.31 14.54 -22.11
CA CYS A 303 -0.58 13.38 -22.20
C CYS A 303 -0.88 13.03 -23.65
N CYS A 304 -0.85 11.74 -23.99
CA CYS A 304 -1.33 11.19 -25.24
C CYS A 304 -2.69 10.50 -24.98
N ASN A 305 -3.74 10.98 -25.63
CA ASN A 305 -5.11 10.53 -25.44
C ASN A 305 -5.50 9.62 -26.60
N LEU A 306 -5.91 8.39 -26.28
CA LEU A 306 -6.33 7.36 -27.24
C LEU A 306 -7.85 7.18 -27.13
N GLU A 307 -8.60 7.63 -28.11
CA GLU A 307 -10.02 7.34 -28.28
C GLU A 307 -10.14 6.04 -29.07
N ILE A 308 -10.34 4.92 -28.38
CA ILE A 308 -10.35 3.59 -28.99
C ILE A 308 -11.62 3.37 -29.80
N ASN A 309 -11.49 2.78 -30.99
CA ASN A 309 -12.62 2.35 -31.80
C ASN A 309 -13.23 1.07 -31.19
N PRO A 310 -14.46 1.13 -30.63
CA PRO A 310 -15.08 -0.01 -29.94
C PRO A 310 -15.43 -1.18 -30.87
N GLN A 311 -15.43 -0.98 -32.18
CA GLN A 311 -15.61 -2.07 -33.16
C GLN A 311 -14.34 -2.88 -33.37
N LEU A 312 -13.18 -2.35 -32.98
CA LEU A 312 -11.88 -3.02 -33.16
C LEU A 312 -11.31 -3.50 -31.83
N ALA A 313 -11.43 -2.72 -30.78
CA ALA A 313 -10.84 -3.06 -29.48
C ALA A 313 -11.65 -2.51 -28.30
N SER A 314 -11.67 -3.25 -27.20
CA SER A 314 -12.09 -2.76 -25.91
C SER A 314 -11.05 -1.80 -25.33
N TYR A 315 -11.45 -0.60 -24.90
CA TYR A 315 -10.55 0.36 -24.28
C TYR A 315 -9.89 -0.19 -22.99
N LYS A 316 -10.60 -1.05 -22.24
CA LYS A 316 -10.03 -1.74 -21.07
C LYS A 316 -8.97 -2.77 -21.45
N TYR A 317 -9.17 -3.51 -22.55
CA TYR A 317 -8.15 -4.42 -23.07
C TYR A 317 -6.88 -3.66 -23.44
N VAL A 318 -7.04 -2.53 -24.16
CA VAL A 318 -5.91 -1.65 -24.53
C VAL A 318 -5.21 -1.11 -23.25
N TYR A 319 -5.98 -0.69 -22.26
CA TYR A 319 -5.43 -0.24 -20.97
C TYR A 319 -4.58 -1.33 -20.31
N TYR A 320 -5.11 -2.54 -20.17
CA TYR A 320 -4.35 -3.65 -19.55
C TYR A 320 -3.11 -4.03 -20.34
N TRP A 321 -3.21 -4.03 -21.68
CA TRP A 321 -2.05 -4.26 -22.54
C TRP A 321 -0.95 -3.21 -22.31
N LEU A 322 -1.31 -1.95 -22.25
CA LEU A 322 -0.36 -0.86 -22.00
C LEU A 322 0.22 -0.91 -20.58
N CYS A 323 -0.59 -1.26 -19.57
CA CYS A 323 -0.09 -1.52 -18.20
C CYS A 323 0.96 -2.65 -18.20
N ASN A 324 0.68 -3.74 -18.92
CA ASN A 324 1.60 -4.87 -19.05
C ASN A 324 2.86 -4.53 -19.83
N SER A 325 2.76 -3.56 -20.73
CA SER A 325 3.85 -3.09 -21.58
C SER A 325 4.68 -1.95 -20.97
N TYR A 326 4.45 -1.58 -19.72
CA TYR A 326 5.03 -0.39 -19.10
C TYR A 326 6.53 -0.26 -19.28
N GLU A 327 7.30 -1.30 -18.95
CA GLU A 327 8.76 -1.26 -19.08
C GLU A 327 9.24 -1.10 -20.53
N LYS A 328 8.55 -1.75 -21.49
CA LYS A 328 8.83 -1.60 -22.91
C LYS A 328 8.52 -0.18 -23.41
N LEU A 329 7.35 0.36 -23.01
CA LEU A 329 6.97 1.74 -23.35
C LEU A 329 7.97 2.74 -22.77
N LYS A 330 8.35 2.57 -21.50
CA LYS A 330 9.29 3.42 -20.81
C LYS A 330 10.68 3.39 -21.45
N SER A 331 11.14 2.23 -21.89
CA SER A 331 12.43 2.08 -22.60
C SER A 331 12.47 2.77 -23.97
N MET A 332 11.32 3.11 -24.55
CA MET A 332 11.25 3.90 -25.80
C MET A 332 11.49 5.39 -25.59
N GLY A 333 11.57 5.84 -24.32
CA GLY A 333 11.85 7.23 -23.98
C GLY A 333 13.24 7.67 -24.43
N GLU A 334 13.39 8.95 -24.78
CA GLU A 334 14.62 9.57 -25.23
C GLU A 334 15.00 10.74 -24.33
N GLY A 335 16.30 11.05 -24.29
CA GLY A 335 16.85 12.16 -23.50
C GLY A 335 16.93 11.87 -22.00
N SER A 336 17.44 12.83 -21.24
CA SER A 336 17.68 12.73 -19.79
C SER A 336 16.41 12.52 -18.96
N GLN A 337 15.22 12.80 -19.52
CA GLN A 337 13.93 12.69 -18.85
C GLN A 337 13.06 11.51 -19.35
N ASN A 338 13.62 10.62 -20.19
CA ASN A 338 12.88 9.49 -20.77
C ASN A 338 11.54 9.88 -21.44
N ASN A 339 11.55 10.94 -22.24
CA ASN A 339 10.35 11.44 -22.89
C ASN A 339 9.93 10.54 -24.05
N ILE A 340 8.68 10.09 -24.04
CA ILE A 340 8.08 9.30 -25.12
C ILE A 340 7.34 10.28 -26.03
N ASN A 341 7.56 10.21 -27.36
CA ASN A 341 6.80 11.03 -28.29
C ASN A 341 5.52 10.32 -28.77
N GLY A 342 4.52 11.11 -29.14
CA GLY A 342 3.21 10.58 -29.58
C GLY A 342 3.28 9.72 -30.84
N MET A 343 4.31 9.91 -31.71
CA MET A 343 4.50 9.08 -32.89
C MET A 343 4.92 7.66 -32.52
N LYS A 344 5.81 7.51 -31.54
CA LYS A 344 6.19 6.19 -31.01
C LYS A 344 5.00 5.46 -30.39
N ILE A 345 4.15 6.17 -29.64
CA ILE A 345 2.90 5.62 -29.10
C ILE A 345 1.98 5.16 -30.23
N LYS A 346 1.79 5.99 -31.25
CA LYS A 346 0.94 5.65 -32.40
C LYS A 346 1.41 4.40 -33.16
N GLN A 347 2.72 4.17 -33.22
CA GLN A 347 3.33 3.01 -33.88
C GLN A 347 3.48 1.79 -32.98
N TYR A 348 3.16 1.93 -31.66
CA TYR A 348 3.32 0.83 -30.72
C TYR A 348 2.41 -0.34 -31.04
N PRO A 349 2.95 -1.58 -31.10
CA PRO A 349 2.20 -2.76 -31.50
C PRO A 349 1.27 -3.24 -30.40
N ILE A 350 0.12 -3.74 -30.79
CA ILE A 350 -0.85 -4.39 -29.91
C ILE A 350 -1.41 -5.64 -30.59
N PRO A 351 -1.45 -6.80 -29.89
CA PRO A 351 -2.14 -7.98 -30.38
C PRO A 351 -3.65 -7.82 -30.20
N LEU A 352 -4.40 -8.11 -31.22
CA LEU A 352 -5.87 -8.02 -31.22
C LEU A 352 -6.50 -9.40 -31.38
N PRO A 353 -6.87 -10.08 -30.30
CA PRO A 353 -7.82 -11.18 -30.41
C PRO A 353 -9.22 -10.64 -30.75
N PRO A 354 -10.15 -11.52 -31.17
CA PRO A 354 -11.56 -11.12 -31.35
C PRO A 354 -12.14 -10.45 -30.10
N LEU A 355 -13.08 -9.52 -30.27
CA LEU A 355 -13.68 -8.74 -29.17
C LEU A 355 -14.21 -9.62 -28.04
N GLU A 356 -14.83 -10.76 -28.36
CA GLU A 356 -15.30 -11.73 -27.36
C GLU A 356 -14.17 -12.21 -26.43
N LEU A 357 -12.96 -12.47 -26.98
CA LEU A 357 -11.82 -12.90 -26.16
C LEU A 357 -11.24 -11.70 -25.37
N GLN A 358 -11.20 -10.50 -25.96
CA GLN A 358 -10.81 -9.30 -25.23
C GLN A 358 -11.69 -9.07 -24.00
N GLU A 359 -13.03 -9.22 -24.13
CA GLU A 359 -13.99 -9.07 -23.03
C GLU A 359 -13.78 -10.12 -21.94
N LYS A 360 -13.51 -11.38 -22.31
CA LYS A 360 -13.19 -12.44 -21.34
C LYS A 360 -11.91 -12.14 -20.56
N ILE A 361 -10.86 -11.67 -21.24
CA ILE A 361 -9.58 -11.26 -20.62
C ILE A 361 -9.85 -10.10 -19.65
N VAL A 362 -10.56 -9.07 -20.10
CA VAL A 362 -10.90 -7.90 -19.30
C VAL A 362 -11.69 -8.31 -18.04
N ALA A 363 -12.71 -9.16 -18.18
CA ALA A 363 -13.51 -9.61 -17.05
C ALA A 363 -12.70 -10.33 -15.98
N ILE A 364 -11.68 -11.09 -16.36
CA ILE A 364 -10.76 -11.75 -15.41
C ILE A 364 -9.89 -10.70 -14.72
N LEU A 365 -9.27 -9.82 -15.50
CA LEU A 365 -8.35 -8.81 -14.99
C LEU A 365 -9.06 -7.78 -14.09
N ASP A 366 -10.28 -7.35 -14.45
CA ASP A 366 -11.12 -6.48 -13.62
C ASP A 366 -11.40 -7.08 -12.24
N ARG A 367 -11.69 -8.40 -12.18
CA ARG A 367 -11.90 -9.09 -10.88
C ARG A 367 -10.66 -9.09 -10.03
N PHE A 368 -9.50 -9.36 -10.61
CA PHE A 368 -8.24 -9.29 -9.87
C PHE A 368 -7.92 -7.88 -9.41
N GLU A 369 -8.11 -6.88 -10.28
CA GLU A 369 -7.83 -5.49 -9.95
C GLU A 369 -8.72 -5.00 -8.80
N THR A 370 -10.02 -5.33 -8.84
CA THR A 370 -10.94 -5.04 -7.73
C THR A 370 -10.46 -5.71 -6.43
N LEU A 371 -10.10 -6.98 -6.48
CA LEU A 371 -9.67 -7.72 -5.28
C LEU A 371 -8.41 -7.12 -4.63
N VAL A 372 -7.43 -6.68 -5.44
CA VAL A 372 -6.10 -6.29 -4.92
C VAL A 372 -5.92 -4.78 -4.74
N ASN A 373 -6.71 -3.95 -5.39
CA ASN A 373 -6.52 -2.50 -5.43
C ASN A 373 -7.74 -1.69 -4.95
N ASP A 374 -8.95 -2.27 -4.94
CA ASP A 374 -10.14 -1.53 -4.53
C ASP A 374 -10.11 -1.24 -3.03
N LEU A 375 -10.12 0.05 -2.69
CA LEU A 375 -10.11 0.55 -1.31
C LEU A 375 -11.50 0.50 -0.65
N THR A 376 -12.54 0.14 -1.38
CA THR A 376 -13.91 0.09 -0.87
C THR A 376 -14.47 -1.33 -0.75
N ASN A 377 -14.06 -2.23 -1.66
CA ASN A 377 -14.60 -3.59 -1.74
C ASN A 377 -13.53 -4.70 -1.85
N GLY A 378 -12.25 -4.33 -1.95
CA GLY A 378 -11.15 -5.30 -2.07
C GLY A 378 -10.49 -5.65 -0.74
N LEU A 379 -9.46 -6.49 -0.80
CA LEU A 379 -8.64 -6.84 0.37
C LEU A 379 -8.07 -5.61 1.10
N PRO A 380 -7.67 -4.52 0.43
CA PRO A 380 -7.22 -3.32 1.13
C PRO A 380 -8.30 -2.70 2.04
N ALA A 381 -9.57 -2.71 1.60
CA ALA A 381 -10.69 -2.22 2.41
C ALA A 381 -10.93 -3.11 3.64
N GLU A 382 -10.87 -4.43 3.47
CA GLU A 382 -11.01 -5.38 4.58
C GLU A 382 -9.89 -5.22 5.60
N ILE A 383 -8.64 -5.07 5.14
CA ILE A 383 -7.48 -4.81 6.01
C ILE A 383 -7.67 -3.51 6.81
N ALA A 384 -8.16 -2.44 6.18
CA ALA A 384 -8.45 -1.17 6.84
C ALA A 384 -9.54 -1.34 7.91
N ALA A 385 -10.65 -2.02 7.57
CA ALA A 385 -11.75 -2.27 8.49
C ALA A 385 -11.32 -3.11 9.71
N VAL A 386 -10.52 -4.16 9.48
CA VAL A 386 -9.97 -4.99 10.57
C VAL A 386 -9.05 -4.18 11.47
N LYS A 387 -8.24 -3.28 10.90
CA LYS A 387 -7.38 -2.38 11.68
C LYS A 387 -8.18 -1.43 12.56
N ASP A 388 -9.23 -0.82 12.01
CA ASP A 388 -10.10 0.10 12.77
C ASP A 388 -10.83 -0.64 13.90
N GLN A 389 -11.33 -1.86 13.62
CA GLN A 389 -11.94 -2.72 14.63
C GLN A 389 -10.94 -3.09 15.73
N TYR A 390 -9.72 -3.47 15.36
CA TYR A 390 -8.65 -3.77 16.31
C TYR A 390 -8.35 -2.58 17.23
N GLU A 391 -8.21 -1.37 16.67
CA GLU A 391 -7.93 -0.17 17.47
C GLU A 391 -9.08 0.15 18.43
N TYR A 392 -10.33 0.05 17.98
CA TYR A 392 -11.51 0.22 18.80
C TYR A 392 -11.58 -0.79 19.96
N TYR A 393 -11.45 -2.09 19.65
CA TYR A 393 -11.52 -3.14 20.67
C TYR A 393 -10.32 -3.10 21.59
N ARG A 394 -9.12 -2.85 21.12
CA ARG A 394 -7.93 -2.70 21.97
C ARG A 394 -8.14 -1.63 23.02
N ASN A 395 -8.65 -0.47 22.65
CA ASN A 395 -8.95 0.61 23.60
C ASN A 395 -10.01 0.19 24.61
N LYS A 396 -11.10 -0.43 24.14
CA LYS A 396 -12.21 -0.88 24.98
C LYS A 396 -11.82 -1.98 25.96
N LEU A 397 -11.06 -2.98 25.51
CA LEU A 397 -10.64 -4.14 26.29
C LEU A 397 -9.60 -3.81 27.36
N LEU A 398 -8.84 -2.75 27.18
CA LEU A 398 -7.80 -2.27 28.11
C LEU A 398 -8.28 -1.15 29.03
N THR A 399 -9.58 -0.85 29.01
CA THR A 399 -10.20 0.16 29.88
C THR A 399 -11.15 -0.49 30.87
N PHE A 400 -10.94 -0.28 32.16
CA PHE A 400 -11.73 -0.86 33.23
C PHE A 400 -12.32 0.24 34.13
N LYS A 401 -13.40 -0.11 34.84
CA LYS A 401 -13.84 0.67 35.97
C LYS A 401 -12.76 0.61 37.08
N LYS A 402 -12.34 1.76 37.58
CA LYS A 402 -11.40 1.80 38.70
C LYS A 402 -12.07 1.28 39.94
N LEU A 403 -11.37 0.44 40.73
CA LEU A 403 -11.82 -0.01 42.04
C LEU A 403 -12.06 1.21 42.92
N SER A 404 -13.28 1.34 43.44
CA SER A 404 -13.60 2.39 44.45
C SER A 404 -13.06 1.93 45.79
N VAL A 405 -12.14 2.67 46.36
CA VAL A 405 -11.62 2.48 47.72
C VAL A 405 -12.65 2.96 48.72
#